data_1e20e8ed91d53ea9754f3ec762c05028
#
_entry.id   1e20e8ed91d53ea9754f3ec762c05028
#
_cell.length_a   1.000
_cell.length_b   1.000
_cell.length_c   1.000
_cell.angle_alpha   90.00
_cell.angle_beta   90.00
_cell.angle_gamma   90.00
#
_symmetry.space_group_name_H-M   'P 1'
#
loop_
_entity.id
_entity.type
_entity.pdbx_description
1 polymer ?
#
loop_
_entity_poly.entity_id
_entity_poly.type
_entity_poly.pdbx_seq_one_letter_code
_entity_poly.pdbx_strand_id
1 'polypeptide(L)'
;MLAFFFVRRKVLLYIRKMRLLALLLVLSPFVILMAQDHSDCDGKRYRSVIYEDVDIYKDIKFSEGKTITGKQVELFMDVYTPKGDNSVNRPVIVLGFGGSFINGKRTDIAWLCEEYAKRGFVAVSMDYRLYDLPLIPFPSAGDMQTVVVKSVVDMNRALQFLVDDASSSNTYGIDTSALFVGGVSSGSIMACHTAMLDEDDNLPSYIINKLRSEGLTTDSTTLLGSKDIKGVINFSGALHIGDWYESSDPPLFSCHDDFDATVPYKSGYGQVFGQNIVELEGSFILDSVANARGMNSELITIPNSAGHVSYFTNDAQRNEIIQKSAVFMYELLCSDRTDVTNIREKFNVSITPNPFTIDLRVDLSETDWIQVELLDLAGKVIMTDNLFSDGICFKTDSLSKGVYIVRISFENKVIVKKVIKE
;
A
#
# COMPACT_ATOMS: atom_id res chain seq x y z
N MET A 1 56.93 -28.96 45.22
CA MET A 1 56.87 -29.17 43.74
C MET A 1 55.43 -29.36 43.18
N LEU A 2 54.42 -29.77 43.96
CA LEU A 2 53.02 -29.96 43.48
C LEU A 2 52.22 -28.67 43.29
N ALA A 3 52.48 -27.59 43.99
CA ALA A 3 51.71 -26.34 43.90
C ALA A 3 51.94 -25.58 42.56
N PHE A 4 53.10 -25.70 41.93
CA PHE A 4 53.42 -25.03 40.67
C PHE A 4 52.71 -25.66 39.45
N PHE A 5 52.36 -26.94 39.51
CA PHE A 5 51.68 -27.65 38.45
C PHE A 5 50.18 -27.30 38.38
N PHE A 6 49.55 -26.99 39.51
CA PHE A 6 48.13 -26.66 39.57
C PHE A 6 47.83 -25.24 39.05
N VAL A 7 48.70 -24.29 39.26
CA VAL A 7 48.54 -22.91 38.77
C VAL A 7 48.72 -22.85 37.25
N ARG A 8 49.71 -23.57 36.69
CA ARG A 8 49.88 -23.62 35.22
C ARG A 8 48.72 -24.25 34.49
N ARG A 9 48.04 -25.24 35.06
CA ARG A 9 46.86 -25.90 34.45
C ARG A 9 45.62 -24.99 34.46
N LYS A 10 45.40 -24.20 35.50
CA LYS A 10 44.29 -23.23 35.58
C LYS A 10 44.48 -22.04 34.62
N VAL A 11 45.70 -21.55 34.48
CA VAL A 11 46.00 -20.45 33.54
C VAL A 11 45.89 -20.91 32.09
N LEU A 12 46.31 -22.11 31.73
CA LEU A 12 46.13 -22.65 30.36
C LEU A 12 44.65 -22.90 30.04
N LEU A 13 43.84 -23.33 31.00
CA LEU A 13 42.37 -23.50 30.82
C LEU A 13 41.65 -22.14 30.63
N TYR A 14 42.11 -21.10 31.33
CA TYR A 14 41.54 -19.74 31.19
C TYR A 14 41.89 -19.13 29.83
N ILE A 15 43.12 -19.27 29.36
CA ILE A 15 43.59 -18.82 28.05
C ILE A 15 42.87 -19.58 26.92
N ARG A 16 42.61 -20.89 27.09
CA ARG A 16 41.83 -21.67 26.10
C ARG A 16 40.36 -21.26 26.04
N LYS A 17 39.73 -20.97 27.21
CA LYS A 17 38.37 -20.43 27.29
C LYS A 17 38.28 -19.03 26.67
N MET A 18 39.25 -18.15 26.92
CA MET A 18 39.28 -16.82 26.29
C MET A 18 39.49 -16.89 24.77
N ARG A 19 40.30 -17.82 24.27
CA ARG A 19 40.47 -18.03 22.82
C ARG A 19 39.22 -18.62 22.17
N LEU A 20 38.48 -19.51 22.85
CA LEU A 20 37.17 -20.00 22.37
C LEU A 20 36.10 -18.91 22.39
N LEU A 21 36.05 -18.02 23.40
CA LEU A 21 35.12 -16.89 23.44
C LEU A 21 35.46 -15.85 22.36
N ALA A 22 36.74 -15.59 22.10
CA ALA A 22 37.18 -14.70 21.03
C ALA A 22 36.86 -15.28 19.62
N LEU A 23 36.94 -16.61 19.44
CA LEU A 23 36.58 -17.27 18.20
C LEU A 23 35.05 -17.27 17.97
N LEU A 24 34.23 -17.35 19.04
CA LEU A 24 32.79 -17.27 18.95
C LEU A 24 32.27 -15.84 18.65
N LEU A 25 33.01 -14.80 19.05
CA LEU A 25 32.74 -13.40 18.72
C LEU A 25 33.11 -13.03 17.29
N VAL A 26 34.04 -13.76 16.65
CA VAL A 26 34.43 -13.53 15.26
C VAL A 26 33.55 -14.31 14.27
N LEU A 27 32.78 -15.30 14.76
CA LEU A 27 31.85 -16.11 13.97
C LEU A 27 30.38 -15.75 14.20
N SER A 28 30.07 -14.63 14.87
CA SER A 28 28.73 -14.07 14.73
C SER A 28 28.61 -13.62 13.27
N PRO A 29 27.70 -14.20 12.46
CA PRO A 29 27.37 -13.59 11.18
C PRO A 29 26.90 -12.18 11.53
N PHE A 30 27.64 -11.17 11.10
CA PHE A 30 27.04 -9.87 10.87
C PHE A 30 25.91 -10.15 9.86
N VAL A 31 24.72 -10.36 10.37
CA VAL A 31 23.52 -10.14 9.57
C VAL A 31 23.55 -8.64 9.34
N ILE A 32 24.27 -8.24 8.28
CA ILE A 32 24.01 -6.96 7.65
C ILE A 32 22.57 -7.10 7.22
N LEU A 33 21.64 -6.53 8.02
CA LEU A 33 20.34 -6.13 7.47
C LEU A 33 20.72 -5.18 6.34
N MET A 34 20.86 -5.74 5.13
CA MET A 34 20.81 -4.95 3.91
C MET A 34 19.41 -4.37 3.94
N ALA A 35 19.27 -3.11 4.39
CA ALA A 35 18.13 -2.32 3.98
C ALA A 35 18.07 -2.50 2.46
N GLN A 36 17.03 -3.13 1.96
CA GLN A 36 16.84 -3.36 0.54
C GLN A 36 16.77 -1.97 -0.09
N ASP A 37 17.88 -1.59 -0.72
CA ASP A 37 17.99 -0.30 -1.40
C ASP A 37 17.13 -0.41 -2.65
N HIS A 38 15.87 0.06 -2.57
CA HIS A 38 15.08 0.31 -3.76
C HIS A 38 15.73 1.48 -4.50
N SER A 39 16.81 1.16 -5.26
CA SER A 39 17.52 2.12 -6.12
C SER A 39 16.57 2.84 -7.11
N ASP A 40 15.34 2.37 -7.20
CA ASP A 40 14.31 2.75 -8.15
C ASP A 40 13.38 3.88 -7.65
N CYS A 41 13.62 4.45 -6.46
CA CYS A 41 12.89 5.64 -5.98
C CYS A 41 13.42 6.92 -6.63
N ASP A 42 13.46 6.95 -7.95
CA ASP A 42 13.99 8.04 -8.79
C ASP A 42 12.96 9.15 -9.09
N GLY A 43 11.74 9.03 -8.54
CA GLY A 43 10.61 9.92 -8.80
C GLY A 43 9.85 9.61 -10.10
N LYS A 44 10.25 8.60 -10.87
CA LYS A 44 9.59 8.18 -12.13
C LYS A 44 9.08 6.75 -12.08
N ARG A 45 9.95 5.79 -11.78
CA ARG A 45 9.59 4.37 -11.66
C ARG A 45 8.53 4.20 -10.57
N TYR A 46 7.58 3.32 -10.79
CA TYR A 46 6.39 3.06 -9.98
C TYR A 46 5.37 4.20 -9.91
N ARG A 47 5.73 5.38 -10.35
CA ARG A 47 4.86 6.56 -10.37
C ARG A 47 4.34 6.87 -11.77
N SER A 48 5.21 6.87 -12.77
CA SER A 48 4.91 7.27 -14.15
C SER A 48 5.01 6.08 -15.11
N VAL A 49 4.30 6.14 -16.23
CA VAL A 49 4.50 5.21 -17.34
C VAL A 49 5.89 5.42 -17.92
N ILE A 50 6.76 4.42 -17.82
CA ILE A 50 8.15 4.46 -18.29
C ILE A 50 8.47 3.32 -19.27
N TYR A 51 7.59 2.34 -19.41
CA TYR A 51 7.68 1.24 -20.35
C TYR A 51 6.54 1.32 -21.37
N GLU A 52 6.83 1.08 -22.63
CA GLU A 52 5.83 1.12 -23.72
C GLU A 52 5.00 -0.16 -23.76
N ASP A 53 5.63 -1.31 -23.52
CA ASP A 53 5.06 -2.64 -23.63
C ASP A 53 5.22 -3.47 -22.34
N VAL A 54 4.48 -4.56 -22.28
CA VAL A 54 4.55 -5.55 -21.19
C VAL A 54 4.74 -6.96 -21.73
N ASP A 55 5.42 -7.81 -20.98
CA ASP A 55 5.43 -9.25 -21.17
C ASP A 55 4.33 -9.87 -20.34
N ILE A 56 3.60 -10.84 -20.89
CA ILE A 56 2.43 -11.46 -20.25
C ILE A 56 2.64 -12.96 -20.14
N TYR A 57 2.69 -13.48 -18.92
CA TYR A 57 2.67 -14.91 -18.61
C TYR A 57 1.24 -15.31 -18.33
N LYS A 58 0.63 -16.09 -19.24
CA LYS A 58 -0.80 -16.42 -19.19
C LYS A 58 -1.07 -17.80 -18.63
N ASP A 59 -2.29 -17.97 -18.11
CA ASP A 59 -2.84 -19.26 -17.72
C ASP A 59 -1.97 -20.01 -16.70
N ILE A 60 -1.40 -19.30 -15.73
CA ILE A 60 -0.58 -19.88 -14.68
C ILE A 60 -1.51 -20.45 -13.60
N LYS A 61 -1.58 -21.79 -13.49
CA LYS A 61 -2.36 -22.43 -12.43
C LYS A 61 -1.68 -22.17 -11.08
N PHE A 62 -2.36 -21.46 -10.19
CA PHE A 62 -1.84 -21.20 -8.84
C PHE A 62 -2.57 -21.99 -7.75
N SER A 63 -3.82 -22.41 -8.00
CA SER A 63 -4.61 -23.14 -7.02
C SER A 63 -5.74 -23.93 -7.67
N GLU A 64 -6.50 -24.61 -6.83
CA GLU A 64 -7.79 -25.22 -7.15
C GLU A 64 -8.66 -25.30 -5.90
N GLY A 65 -9.97 -25.43 -6.07
CA GLY A 65 -10.88 -25.49 -4.94
C GLY A 65 -12.30 -25.81 -5.33
N LYS A 66 -13.14 -26.05 -4.33
CA LYS A 66 -14.57 -26.32 -4.53
C LYS A 66 -15.39 -25.05 -4.46
N THR A 67 -16.26 -24.84 -5.44
CA THR A 67 -17.29 -23.80 -5.43
C THR A 67 -18.31 -24.02 -4.32
N ILE A 68 -19.34 -23.17 -4.24
CA ILE A 68 -20.43 -23.34 -3.25
C ILE A 68 -21.25 -24.62 -3.51
N THR A 69 -21.40 -25.04 -4.77
CA THR A 69 -22.07 -26.29 -5.13
C THR A 69 -21.20 -27.54 -4.90
N GLY A 70 -19.93 -27.37 -4.55
CA GLY A 70 -18.96 -28.43 -4.39
C GLY A 70 -18.27 -28.86 -5.69
N LYS A 71 -18.49 -28.14 -6.79
CA LYS A 71 -17.79 -28.35 -8.07
C LYS A 71 -16.32 -27.98 -7.93
N GLN A 72 -15.42 -28.90 -8.30
CA GLN A 72 -13.98 -28.62 -8.36
C GLN A 72 -13.67 -27.71 -9.55
N VAL A 73 -12.91 -26.63 -9.28
CA VAL A 73 -12.44 -25.68 -10.30
C VAL A 73 -10.95 -25.41 -10.11
N GLU A 74 -10.25 -25.24 -11.21
CA GLU A 74 -8.87 -24.77 -11.23
C GLU A 74 -8.87 -23.25 -11.29
N LEU A 75 -7.88 -22.61 -10.63
CA LEU A 75 -7.74 -21.18 -10.57
C LEU A 75 -6.41 -20.77 -11.22
N PHE A 76 -6.50 -19.85 -12.16
CA PHE A 76 -5.38 -19.36 -12.95
C PHE A 76 -5.16 -17.88 -12.70
N MET A 77 -3.93 -17.43 -12.93
CA MET A 77 -3.56 -16.02 -12.97
C MET A 77 -2.81 -15.70 -14.25
N ASP A 78 -2.86 -14.42 -14.64
CA ASP A 78 -1.99 -13.87 -15.67
C ASP A 78 -1.06 -12.85 -15.00
N VAL A 79 0.25 -12.95 -15.25
CA VAL A 79 1.27 -12.09 -14.68
C VAL A 79 1.82 -11.17 -15.75
N TYR A 80 1.84 -9.88 -15.47
CA TYR A 80 2.27 -8.80 -16.36
C TYR A 80 3.55 -8.18 -15.81
N THR A 81 4.60 -8.14 -16.61
CA THR A 81 5.89 -7.54 -16.25
C THR A 81 6.31 -6.47 -17.27
N PRO A 82 7.06 -5.44 -16.87
CA PRO A 82 7.56 -4.43 -17.79
C PRO A 82 8.47 -5.08 -18.84
N LYS A 83 8.18 -4.87 -20.12
CA LYS A 83 9.00 -5.45 -21.20
C LYS A 83 10.36 -4.76 -21.30
N GLY A 84 11.41 -5.57 -21.29
CA GLY A 84 12.79 -5.08 -21.36
C GLY A 84 13.36 -4.55 -20.02
N ASP A 85 12.64 -4.70 -18.92
CA ASP A 85 13.14 -4.39 -17.60
C ASP A 85 13.95 -5.56 -17.03
N ASN A 86 15.14 -5.28 -16.52
CA ASN A 86 16.03 -6.27 -15.93
C ASN A 86 16.01 -6.29 -14.39
N SER A 87 15.10 -5.54 -13.74
CA SER A 87 14.97 -5.57 -12.29
C SER A 87 14.52 -6.95 -11.83
N VAL A 88 15.07 -7.41 -10.71
CA VAL A 88 14.72 -8.71 -10.09
C VAL A 88 14.02 -8.54 -8.74
N ASN A 89 13.71 -7.30 -8.36
CA ASN A 89 13.07 -6.93 -7.10
C ASN A 89 11.96 -5.90 -7.36
N ARG A 90 10.89 -6.31 -8.06
CA ARG A 90 9.77 -5.44 -8.38
C ARG A 90 8.67 -5.56 -7.33
N PRO A 91 8.06 -4.47 -6.88
CA PRO A 91 6.82 -4.55 -6.13
C PRO A 91 5.75 -5.25 -6.98
N VAL A 92 4.91 -6.03 -6.32
CA VAL A 92 3.82 -6.75 -6.99
C VAL A 92 2.46 -6.27 -6.50
N ILE A 93 1.51 -6.15 -7.42
CA ILE A 93 0.10 -5.91 -7.12
C ILE A 93 -0.76 -7.05 -7.66
N VAL A 94 -1.53 -7.71 -6.77
CA VAL A 94 -2.48 -8.76 -7.12
C VAL A 94 -3.89 -8.18 -7.17
N LEU A 95 -4.56 -8.31 -8.30
CA LEU A 95 -5.82 -7.65 -8.60
C LEU A 95 -6.96 -8.64 -8.85
N GLY A 96 -8.10 -8.39 -8.20
CA GLY A 96 -9.37 -9.07 -8.44
C GLY A 96 -10.27 -8.29 -9.39
N PHE A 97 -10.93 -9.00 -10.32
CA PHE A 97 -11.92 -8.43 -11.21
C PHE A 97 -13.27 -8.18 -10.53
N GLY A 98 -14.12 -7.34 -11.12
CA GLY A 98 -15.50 -7.09 -10.69
C GLY A 98 -16.48 -8.10 -11.26
N GLY A 99 -17.74 -8.07 -10.78
CA GLY A 99 -18.81 -8.92 -11.29
C GLY A 99 -19.70 -9.54 -10.20
N SER A 100 -19.79 -8.87 -9.06
CA SER A 100 -20.66 -9.23 -7.92
C SER A 100 -20.41 -10.66 -7.39
N PHE A 101 -19.21 -11.21 -7.56
CA PHE A 101 -18.86 -12.61 -7.27
C PHE A 101 -19.67 -13.65 -8.04
N ILE A 102 -20.37 -13.28 -9.10
CA ILE A 102 -21.25 -14.15 -9.88
C ILE A 102 -20.68 -14.41 -11.27
N ASN A 103 -20.07 -13.40 -11.87
CA ASN A 103 -19.47 -13.47 -13.19
C ASN A 103 -18.16 -12.69 -13.26
N GLY A 104 -17.54 -12.68 -14.43
CA GLY A 104 -16.26 -12.03 -14.69
C GLY A 104 -15.13 -13.04 -14.85
N LYS A 105 -13.99 -12.54 -15.23
CA LYS A 105 -12.77 -13.32 -15.47
C LYS A 105 -11.54 -12.41 -15.34
N ARG A 106 -10.38 -12.96 -15.04
CA ARG A 106 -9.12 -12.23 -14.86
C ARG A 106 -8.77 -11.33 -16.05
N THR A 107 -9.17 -11.68 -17.27
CA THR A 107 -8.91 -10.87 -18.46
C THR A 107 -9.72 -9.58 -18.54
N ASP A 108 -10.76 -9.41 -17.72
CA ASP A 108 -11.61 -8.21 -17.70
C ASP A 108 -10.85 -7.00 -17.12
N ILE A 109 -9.80 -7.25 -16.34
CA ILE A 109 -8.93 -6.21 -15.75
C ILE A 109 -7.48 -6.25 -16.30
N ALA A 110 -7.26 -6.93 -17.42
CA ALA A 110 -5.95 -7.00 -18.07
C ALA A 110 -5.36 -5.60 -18.33
N TRP A 111 -6.21 -4.66 -18.80
CA TRP A 111 -5.83 -3.27 -19.06
C TRP A 111 -5.27 -2.56 -17.80
N LEU A 112 -5.81 -2.84 -16.62
CA LEU A 112 -5.34 -2.26 -15.35
C LEU A 112 -3.98 -2.84 -14.95
N CYS A 113 -3.78 -4.16 -15.16
CA CYS A 113 -2.49 -4.81 -14.95
C CYS A 113 -1.42 -4.25 -15.90
N GLU A 114 -1.75 -4.03 -17.18
CA GLU A 114 -0.83 -3.41 -18.15
C GLU A 114 -0.42 -2.01 -17.71
N GLU A 115 -1.35 -1.21 -17.20
CA GLU A 115 -1.07 0.14 -16.72
C GLU A 115 -0.09 0.16 -15.53
N TYR A 116 -0.22 -0.76 -14.58
CA TYR A 116 0.75 -0.86 -13.48
C TYR A 116 2.08 -1.46 -13.94
N ALA A 117 2.06 -2.47 -14.81
CA ALA A 117 3.28 -3.05 -15.34
C ALA A 117 4.10 -2.02 -16.15
N LYS A 118 3.46 -1.16 -16.96
CA LYS A 118 4.14 -0.05 -17.65
C LYS A 118 4.78 0.97 -16.72
N ARG A 119 4.44 0.97 -15.43
CA ARG A 119 5.06 1.80 -14.39
C ARG A 119 6.19 1.10 -13.64
N GLY A 120 6.45 -0.17 -13.94
CA GLY A 120 7.54 -0.93 -13.32
C GLY A 120 7.12 -1.99 -12.30
N PHE A 121 5.82 -2.11 -11.98
CA PHE A 121 5.32 -3.17 -11.12
C PHE A 121 5.29 -4.53 -11.83
N VAL A 122 5.28 -5.60 -11.05
CA VAL A 122 4.65 -6.85 -11.47
C VAL A 122 3.18 -6.73 -11.15
N ALA A 123 2.30 -6.85 -12.13
CA ALA A 123 0.85 -6.82 -11.91
C ALA A 123 0.24 -8.19 -12.23
N VAL A 124 -0.69 -8.62 -11.41
CA VAL A 124 -1.30 -9.95 -11.52
C VAL A 124 -2.80 -9.82 -11.54
N SER A 125 -3.45 -10.35 -12.55
CA SER A 125 -4.90 -10.59 -12.54
C SER A 125 -5.17 -12.05 -12.24
N MET A 126 -6.08 -12.34 -11.31
CA MET A 126 -6.33 -13.69 -10.83
C MET A 126 -7.79 -14.11 -10.97
N ASP A 127 -8.01 -15.41 -11.21
CA ASP A 127 -9.31 -16.04 -11.04
C ASP A 127 -9.60 -16.23 -9.55
N TYR A 128 -10.86 -16.17 -9.17
CA TYR A 128 -11.35 -16.56 -7.86
C TYR A 128 -12.67 -17.29 -8.00
N ARG A 129 -13.04 -18.09 -7.02
CA ARG A 129 -14.26 -18.91 -7.06
C ARG A 129 -15.50 -18.02 -7.03
N LEU A 130 -16.35 -18.22 -8.03
CA LEU A 130 -17.60 -17.49 -8.19
C LEU A 130 -18.79 -18.28 -7.62
N TYR A 131 -19.89 -17.58 -7.40
CA TYR A 131 -21.18 -18.16 -7.09
C TYR A 131 -21.70 -18.97 -8.26
N ASP A 132 -22.08 -20.22 -8.01
CA ASP A 132 -22.49 -21.18 -9.06
C ASP A 132 -23.83 -21.88 -8.77
N LEU A 133 -24.63 -21.34 -7.83
CA LEU A 133 -26.02 -21.73 -7.65
C LEU A 133 -26.93 -20.98 -8.64
N PRO A 134 -28.17 -21.48 -8.87
CA PRO A 134 -29.15 -20.73 -9.64
C PRO A 134 -29.41 -19.34 -9.05
N LEU A 135 -29.64 -18.36 -9.92
CA LEU A 135 -29.95 -16.97 -9.49
C LEU A 135 -31.43 -16.78 -9.13
N ILE A 136 -32.25 -17.81 -9.22
CA ILE A 136 -33.63 -17.81 -8.78
C ILE A 136 -33.82 -19.02 -7.84
N PRO A 137 -34.09 -18.81 -6.53
CA PRO A 137 -34.18 -17.49 -5.85
C PRO A 137 -32.82 -16.75 -5.85
N PHE A 138 -32.86 -15.44 -5.57
CA PHE A 138 -31.62 -14.65 -5.43
C PHE A 138 -30.71 -15.22 -4.36
N PRO A 139 -29.37 -15.01 -4.49
CA PRO A 139 -28.41 -15.43 -3.48
C PRO A 139 -28.80 -14.94 -2.09
N SER A 140 -28.73 -15.82 -1.10
CA SER A 140 -28.88 -15.39 0.29
C SER A 140 -27.61 -14.66 0.78
N ALA A 141 -27.73 -13.86 1.85
CA ALA A 141 -26.56 -13.25 2.49
C ALA A 141 -25.53 -14.31 2.90
N GLY A 142 -25.97 -15.47 3.45
CA GLY A 142 -25.07 -16.54 3.85
C GLY A 142 -24.33 -17.21 2.68
N ASP A 143 -24.96 -17.31 1.51
CA ASP A 143 -24.33 -17.83 0.30
C ASP A 143 -23.26 -16.85 -0.19
N MET A 144 -23.59 -15.56 -0.27
CA MET A 144 -22.63 -14.53 -0.71
C MET A 144 -21.45 -14.41 0.24
N GLN A 145 -21.67 -14.43 1.56
CA GLN A 145 -20.58 -14.46 2.53
C GLN A 145 -19.70 -15.71 2.35
N THR A 146 -20.29 -16.87 1.95
CA THR A 146 -19.50 -18.06 1.66
C THR A 146 -18.61 -17.86 0.43
N VAL A 147 -19.13 -17.24 -0.61
CA VAL A 147 -18.36 -16.96 -1.84
C VAL A 147 -17.25 -15.93 -1.57
N VAL A 148 -17.55 -14.88 -0.80
CA VAL A 148 -16.54 -13.88 -0.40
C VAL A 148 -15.42 -14.56 0.40
N VAL A 149 -15.72 -15.40 1.39
CA VAL A 149 -14.70 -16.16 2.13
C VAL A 149 -13.86 -17.01 1.20
N LYS A 150 -14.50 -17.73 0.24
CA LYS A 150 -13.77 -18.53 -0.76
C LYS A 150 -12.82 -17.66 -1.60
N SER A 151 -13.27 -16.50 -2.03
CA SER A 151 -12.45 -15.57 -2.84
C SER A 151 -11.26 -15.01 -2.05
N VAL A 152 -11.44 -14.68 -0.77
CA VAL A 152 -10.36 -14.28 0.15
C VAL A 152 -9.30 -15.38 0.27
N VAL A 153 -9.74 -16.63 0.44
CA VAL A 153 -8.84 -17.80 0.43
C VAL A 153 -8.08 -17.91 -0.88
N ASP A 154 -8.75 -17.66 -2.01
CA ASP A 154 -8.13 -17.77 -3.33
C ASP A 154 -7.07 -16.66 -3.53
N MET A 155 -7.32 -15.43 -3.07
CA MET A 155 -6.32 -14.34 -3.12
C MET A 155 -5.12 -14.64 -2.22
N ASN A 156 -5.33 -15.18 -1.02
CA ASN A 156 -4.24 -15.62 -0.16
C ASN A 156 -3.37 -16.70 -0.82
N ARG A 157 -3.99 -17.66 -1.51
CA ARG A 157 -3.26 -18.71 -2.26
C ARG A 157 -2.48 -18.14 -3.45
N ALA A 158 -3.01 -17.12 -4.12
CA ALA A 158 -2.30 -16.43 -5.19
C ALA A 158 -1.07 -15.70 -4.66
N LEU A 159 -1.21 -14.99 -3.53
CA LEU A 159 -0.08 -14.34 -2.85
C LEU A 159 0.97 -15.36 -2.41
N GLN A 160 0.56 -16.48 -1.79
CA GLN A 160 1.48 -17.55 -1.37
C GLN A 160 2.23 -18.14 -2.56
N PHE A 161 1.54 -18.42 -3.68
CA PHE A 161 2.18 -18.92 -4.89
C PHE A 161 3.30 -17.97 -5.39
N LEU A 162 3.04 -16.66 -5.38
CA LEU A 162 4.02 -15.66 -5.80
C LEU A 162 5.21 -15.55 -4.82
N VAL A 163 4.96 -15.66 -3.52
CA VAL A 163 6.02 -15.71 -2.49
C VAL A 163 6.87 -16.97 -2.62
N ASP A 164 6.26 -18.12 -2.88
CA ASP A 164 6.96 -19.39 -3.09
C ASP A 164 7.82 -19.35 -4.36
N ASP A 165 7.32 -18.79 -5.47
CA ASP A 165 8.10 -18.56 -6.68
C ASP A 165 9.28 -17.61 -6.41
N ALA A 166 9.05 -16.49 -5.74
CA ALA A 166 10.08 -15.52 -5.40
C ALA A 166 11.18 -16.10 -4.52
N SER A 167 10.83 -17.03 -3.61
CA SER A 167 11.79 -17.71 -2.72
C SER A 167 12.60 -18.81 -3.41
N SER A 168 12.20 -19.23 -4.62
CA SER A 168 12.84 -20.31 -5.38
C SER A 168 13.47 -19.82 -6.68
N SER A 169 12.70 -19.71 -7.75
CA SER A 169 13.15 -19.32 -9.09
C SER A 169 13.07 -17.81 -9.32
N ASN A 170 12.24 -17.13 -8.58
CA ASN A 170 11.86 -15.73 -8.77
C ASN A 170 11.60 -15.40 -10.24
N THR A 171 10.75 -16.22 -10.86
CA THR A 171 10.45 -16.19 -12.30
C THR A 171 10.00 -14.81 -12.78
N TYR A 172 9.29 -14.09 -11.93
CA TYR A 172 8.71 -12.80 -12.25
C TYR A 172 9.51 -11.60 -11.68
N GLY A 173 10.62 -11.85 -10.97
CA GLY A 173 11.46 -10.82 -10.37
C GLY A 173 10.72 -9.99 -9.31
N ILE A 174 10.03 -10.66 -8.39
CA ILE A 174 9.18 -10.04 -7.35
C ILE A 174 10.00 -9.76 -6.08
N ASP A 175 9.70 -8.61 -5.48
CA ASP A 175 10.07 -8.26 -4.10
C ASP A 175 8.92 -8.61 -3.16
N THR A 176 9.09 -9.63 -2.33
CA THR A 176 8.08 -10.08 -1.37
C THR A 176 7.88 -9.13 -0.19
N SER A 177 8.73 -8.14 0.01
CA SER A 177 8.54 -7.08 1.00
C SER A 177 7.66 -5.93 0.50
N ALA A 178 7.24 -5.99 -0.77
CA ALA A 178 6.48 -4.95 -1.46
C ALA A 178 5.23 -5.54 -2.16
N LEU A 179 4.39 -6.22 -1.37
CA LEU A 179 3.14 -6.83 -1.84
C LEU A 179 1.99 -5.84 -1.72
N PHE A 180 1.23 -5.67 -2.79
CA PHE A 180 -0.03 -4.91 -2.81
C PHE A 180 -1.17 -5.81 -3.26
N VAL A 181 -2.36 -5.53 -2.75
CA VAL A 181 -3.59 -6.16 -3.23
C VAL A 181 -4.57 -5.09 -3.67
N GLY A 182 -5.49 -5.45 -4.54
CA GLY A 182 -6.50 -4.52 -4.99
C GLY A 182 -7.53 -5.17 -5.89
N GLY A 183 -8.35 -4.33 -6.50
CA GLY A 183 -9.35 -4.83 -7.44
C GLY A 183 -10.40 -3.80 -7.79
N VAL A 184 -11.43 -4.28 -8.47
CA VAL A 184 -12.57 -3.51 -8.91
C VAL A 184 -13.84 -4.14 -8.36
N SER A 185 -14.72 -3.36 -7.68
CA SER A 185 -16.01 -3.85 -7.19
C SER A 185 -15.86 -5.08 -6.27
N SER A 186 -16.44 -6.23 -6.62
CA SER A 186 -16.26 -7.49 -5.87
C SER A 186 -14.79 -7.88 -5.69
N GLY A 187 -13.92 -7.61 -6.66
CA GLY A 187 -12.47 -7.82 -6.50
C GLY A 187 -11.85 -6.92 -5.45
N SER A 188 -12.32 -5.69 -5.30
CA SER A 188 -11.92 -4.80 -4.20
C SER A 188 -12.44 -5.26 -2.85
N ILE A 189 -13.70 -5.73 -2.79
CA ILE A 189 -14.26 -6.32 -1.55
C ILE A 189 -13.38 -7.51 -1.12
N MET A 190 -13.01 -8.39 -2.05
CA MET A 190 -12.09 -9.50 -1.78
C MET A 190 -10.74 -8.99 -1.25
N ALA A 191 -10.13 -8.00 -1.92
CA ALA A 191 -8.83 -7.46 -1.56
C ALA A 191 -8.83 -6.79 -0.17
N CYS A 192 -9.86 -5.99 0.16
CA CYS A 192 -10.01 -5.38 1.48
C CYS A 192 -10.12 -6.46 2.58
N HIS A 193 -10.98 -7.46 2.39
CA HIS A 193 -11.09 -8.55 3.36
C HIS A 193 -9.82 -9.41 3.44
N THR A 194 -9.06 -9.56 2.36
CA THR A 194 -7.78 -10.29 2.38
C THR A 194 -6.73 -9.57 3.21
N ALA A 195 -6.73 -8.24 3.15
CA ALA A 195 -5.71 -7.42 3.80
C ALA A 195 -6.03 -7.04 5.25
N MET A 196 -7.32 -7.00 5.60
CA MET A 196 -7.81 -6.39 6.85
C MET A 196 -8.45 -7.39 7.81
N LEU A 197 -8.65 -8.68 7.41
CA LEU A 197 -9.14 -9.69 8.35
C LEU A 197 -7.98 -10.36 9.04
N ASP A 198 -7.97 -10.31 10.38
CA ASP A 198 -6.95 -10.96 11.18
C ASP A 198 -7.51 -11.66 12.44
N GLU A 199 -6.61 -12.15 13.30
CA GLU A 199 -6.96 -12.90 14.49
C GLU A 199 -7.52 -12.02 15.64
N ASP A 200 -7.22 -10.72 15.61
CA ASP A 200 -7.65 -9.76 16.63
C ASP A 200 -9.09 -9.27 16.34
N ASP A 201 -9.58 -9.49 15.14
CA ASP A 201 -10.96 -9.23 14.75
C ASP A 201 -11.95 -10.08 15.57
N ASN A 202 -12.97 -9.44 16.11
CA ASN A 202 -14.08 -10.17 16.72
C ASN A 202 -15.01 -10.78 15.68
N LEU A 203 -14.46 -11.72 14.87
CA LEU A 203 -15.16 -12.34 13.76
C LEU A 203 -16.35 -13.17 14.24
N PRO A 204 -17.53 -13.04 13.60
CA PRO A 204 -18.66 -13.92 13.86
C PRO A 204 -18.29 -15.40 13.64
N SER A 205 -18.75 -16.28 14.53
CA SER A 205 -18.42 -17.72 14.51
C SER A 205 -18.68 -18.38 13.16
N TYR A 206 -19.70 -17.91 12.40
CA TYR A 206 -20.00 -18.47 11.10
C TYR A 206 -18.93 -18.12 10.05
N ILE A 207 -18.28 -16.97 10.13
CA ILE A 207 -17.14 -16.58 9.26
C ILE A 207 -15.93 -17.45 9.63
N ILE A 208 -15.60 -17.55 10.91
CA ILE A 208 -14.50 -18.40 11.41
C ILE A 208 -14.67 -19.84 10.91
N ASN A 209 -15.88 -20.39 11.01
CA ASN A 209 -16.15 -21.75 10.55
C ASN A 209 -15.99 -21.91 9.03
N LYS A 210 -16.36 -20.88 8.26
CA LYS A 210 -16.16 -20.88 6.80
C LYS A 210 -14.67 -20.81 6.43
N LEU A 211 -13.89 -19.94 7.06
CA LEU A 211 -12.44 -19.85 6.87
C LEU A 211 -11.77 -21.20 7.19
N ARG A 212 -12.07 -21.78 8.33
CA ARG A 212 -11.55 -23.10 8.72
C ARG A 212 -11.91 -24.22 7.74
N SER A 213 -13.13 -24.22 7.20
CA SER A 213 -13.55 -25.21 6.21
C SER A 213 -12.78 -25.13 4.90
N GLU A 214 -12.19 -23.98 4.59
CA GLU A 214 -11.33 -23.74 3.44
C GLU A 214 -9.84 -23.95 3.73
N GLY A 215 -9.48 -24.32 4.97
CA GLY A 215 -8.11 -24.56 5.40
C GLY A 215 -7.35 -23.31 5.82
N LEU A 216 -8.03 -22.17 5.99
CA LEU A 216 -7.48 -21.00 6.65
C LEU A 216 -7.84 -21.02 8.12
N THR A 217 -6.88 -20.65 8.95
CA THR A 217 -7.10 -20.34 10.36
C THR A 217 -6.93 -18.86 10.57
N THR A 218 -7.55 -18.30 11.58
CA THR A 218 -7.34 -16.90 11.98
C THR A 218 -6.03 -16.73 12.77
N ASP A 219 -5.24 -17.79 12.94
CA ASP A 219 -3.91 -17.64 13.53
C ASP A 219 -2.91 -17.14 12.45
N SER A 220 -1.98 -16.32 12.88
CA SER A 220 -1.02 -15.58 12.05
C SER A 220 -0.06 -16.45 11.22
N THR A 221 -0.21 -17.77 11.24
CA THR A 221 0.70 -18.70 10.54
C THR A 221 0.20 -19.14 9.18
N THR A 222 -1.09 -18.94 8.87
CA THR A 222 -1.74 -19.46 7.64
C THR A 222 -2.48 -18.40 6.82
N LEU A 223 -2.77 -17.24 7.39
CA LEU A 223 -3.09 -16.05 6.64
C LEU A 223 -1.76 -15.32 6.40
N LEU A 224 -1.45 -15.01 5.14
CA LEU A 224 -0.60 -13.86 4.84
C LEU A 224 -1.40 -12.69 5.42
N GLY A 225 -1.20 -12.42 6.67
CA GLY A 225 -1.95 -11.41 7.40
C GLY A 225 -1.58 -10.03 6.89
N SER A 226 -2.30 -9.03 7.33
CA SER A 226 -2.06 -7.60 7.11
C SER A 226 -0.57 -7.18 7.18
N LYS A 227 0.27 -7.95 7.87
CA LYS A 227 1.70 -7.69 8.08
C LYS A 227 2.57 -7.79 6.82
N ASP A 228 2.15 -8.58 5.83
CA ASP A 228 2.93 -8.79 4.59
C ASP A 228 2.41 -7.94 3.42
N ILE A 229 1.23 -7.33 3.54
CA ILE A 229 0.63 -6.47 2.52
C ILE A 229 1.01 -5.01 2.83
N LYS A 230 1.65 -4.35 1.86
CA LYS A 230 2.16 -2.98 2.01
C LYS A 230 1.10 -1.91 1.75
N GLY A 231 0.02 -2.24 1.04
CA GLY A 231 -1.08 -1.33 0.76
C GLY A 231 -2.20 -1.98 -0.04
N VAL A 232 -3.38 -1.38 0.04
CA VAL A 232 -4.60 -1.83 -0.64
C VAL A 232 -5.07 -0.79 -1.65
N ILE A 233 -5.41 -1.23 -2.88
CA ILE A 233 -5.99 -0.39 -3.93
C ILE A 233 -7.44 -0.80 -4.14
N ASN A 234 -8.33 0.04 -3.65
CA ASN A 234 -9.76 -0.21 -3.57
C ASN A 234 -10.55 0.65 -4.58
N PHE A 235 -11.02 0.03 -5.66
CA PHE A 235 -11.90 0.66 -6.63
C PHE A 235 -13.35 0.22 -6.42
N SER A 236 -14.15 1.06 -5.74
CA SER A 236 -15.56 0.83 -5.40
C SER A 236 -15.81 -0.48 -4.65
N GLY A 237 -14.98 -0.79 -3.66
CA GLY A 237 -15.15 -1.92 -2.75
C GLY A 237 -15.59 -1.48 -1.35
N ALA A 238 -15.63 -2.43 -0.43
CA ALA A 238 -16.12 -2.25 0.94
C ALA A 238 -15.61 -3.38 1.86
N LEU A 239 -15.78 -3.19 3.17
CA LEU A 239 -15.78 -4.27 4.16
C LEU A 239 -17.21 -4.62 4.60
N HIS A 240 -17.39 -5.81 5.17
CA HIS A 240 -18.65 -6.15 5.84
C HIS A 240 -18.85 -5.34 7.11
N ILE A 241 -17.79 -5.13 7.88
CA ILE A 241 -17.74 -4.30 9.08
C ILE A 241 -16.49 -3.41 8.99
N GLY A 242 -16.68 -2.10 9.00
CA GLY A 242 -15.58 -1.13 8.84
C GLY A 242 -14.61 -1.12 10.04
N ASP A 243 -15.11 -1.50 11.21
CA ASP A 243 -14.27 -1.59 12.42
C ASP A 243 -13.20 -2.70 12.36
N TRP A 244 -13.28 -3.63 11.40
CA TRP A 244 -12.20 -4.57 11.11
C TRP A 244 -10.98 -3.91 10.46
N TYR A 245 -11.08 -2.65 10.02
CA TYR A 245 -9.94 -1.90 9.53
C TYR A 245 -9.19 -1.25 10.70
N GLU A 246 -8.10 -1.86 11.15
CA GLU A 246 -7.39 -1.53 12.37
C GLU A 246 -6.03 -0.83 12.12
N SER A 247 -5.42 -0.31 13.21
CA SER A 247 -4.13 0.42 13.10
C SER A 247 -2.94 -0.46 12.70
N SER A 248 -3.06 -1.76 12.77
CA SER A 248 -2.10 -2.77 12.31
C SER A 248 -2.20 -3.04 10.81
N ASP A 249 -3.31 -2.64 10.18
CA ASP A 249 -3.60 -2.93 8.79
C ASP A 249 -2.87 -2.03 7.80
N PRO A 250 -2.73 -2.48 6.55
CA PRO A 250 -2.04 -1.71 5.54
C PRO A 250 -2.80 -0.44 5.14
N PRO A 251 -2.07 0.60 4.70
CA PRO A 251 -2.65 1.81 4.11
C PRO A 251 -3.61 1.53 2.96
N LEU A 252 -4.65 2.38 2.81
CA LEU A 252 -5.74 2.20 1.87
C LEU A 252 -5.85 3.38 0.89
N PHE A 253 -5.79 3.09 -0.42
CA PHE A 253 -6.23 4.01 -1.46
C PHE A 253 -7.63 3.61 -1.93
N SER A 254 -8.57 4.55 -2.01
CA SER A 254 -9.93 4.30 -2.48
C SER A 254 -10.36 5.31 -3.55
N CYS A 255 -11.11 4.83 -4.56
CA CYS A 255 -11.91 5.68 -5.43
C CYS A 255 -13.33 5.14 -5.49
N HIS A 256 -14.37 6.02 -5.32
CA HIS A 256 -15.74 5.58 -5.21
C HIS A 256 -16.74 6.66 -5.66
N ASP A 257 -17.80 6.25 -6.33
CA ASP A 257 -18.96 7.08 -6.67
C ASP A 257 -19.83 7.32 -5.41
N ASP A 258 -20.20 8.57 -5.09
CA ASP A 258 -20.81 8.92 -3.80
C ASP A 258 -22.28 8.48 -3.62
N PHE A 259 -22.96 8.14 -4.71
CA PHE A 259 -24.31 7.56 -4.74
C PHE A 259 -24.36 6.16 -5.35
N ASP A 260 -23.25 5.41 -5.29
CA ASP A 260 -23.18 4.04 -5.78
C ASP A 260 -24.22 3.15 -5.09
N ALA A 261 -25.11 2.56 -5.90
CA ALA A 261 -26.17 1.68 -5.43
C ALA A 261 -25.77 0.20 -5.44
N THR A 262 -24.67 -0.17 -6.13
CA THR A 262 -24.19 -1.56 -6.25
C THR A 262 -23.35 -1.95 -5.05
N VAL A 263 -22.32 -1.15 -4.75
CA VAL A 263 -21.52 -1.23 -3.53
C VAL A 263 -21.69 0.11 -2.81
N PRO A 264 -22.22 0.15 -1.59
CA PRO A 264 -22.52 1.43 -0.94
C PRO A 264 -21.22 2.20 -0.66
N TYR A 265 -21.23 3.51 -0.96
CA TYR A 265 -20.15 4.44 -0.62
C TYR A 265 -19.99 4.62 0.90
N LYS A 266 -21.13 4.66 1.61
CA LYS A 266 -21.23 4.68 3.08
C LYS A 266 -21.66 3.31 3.60
N SER A 267 -22.39 3.27 4.71
CA SER A 267 -23.05 2.03 5.17
C SER A 267 -24.31 1.78 4.37
N GLY A 268 -24.53 0.55 3.93
CA GLY A 268 -25.69 0.14 3.15
C GLY A 268 -25.63 -1.31 2.71
N TYR A 269 -26.50 -1.68 1.77
CA TYR A 269 -26.52 -3.04 1.23
C TYR A 269 -25.73 -3.11 -0.08
N GLY A 270 -24.84 -4.08 -0.18
CA GLY A 270 -24.31 -4.54 -1.46
C GLY A 270 -25.43 -5.20 -2.27
N GLN A 271 -25.56 -4.83 -3.54
CA GLN A 271 -26.66 -5.26 -4.39
C GLN A 271 -26.18 -6.22 -5.48
N VAL A 272 -27.05 -7.19 -5.78
CA VAL A 272 -26.97 -8.07 -6.95
C VAL A 272 -28.23 -7.88 -7.78
N PHE A 273 -28.07 -7.39 -9.02
CA PHE A 273 -29.20 -7.04 -9.90
C PHE A 273 -30.26 -6.15 -9.22
N GLY A 274 -29.85 -5.20 -8.41
CA GLY A 274 -30.73 -4.29 -7.70
C GLY A 274 -31.41 -4.86 -6.45
N GLN A 275 -31.07 -6.09 -6.04
CA GLN A 275 -31.56 -6.69 -4.81
C GLN A 275 -30.52 -6.55 -3.69
N ASN A 276 -30.97 -6.09 -2.52
CA ASN A 276 -30.15 -5.97 -1.33
C ASN A 276 -29.76 -7.37 -0.80
N ILE A 277 -28.48 -7.64 -0.64
CA ILE A 277 -28.00 -8.97 -0.25
C ILE A 277 -27.29 -8.95 1.10
N VAL A 278 -26.20 -8.17 1.22
CA VAL A 278 -25.33 -8.15 2.41
C VAL A 278 -25.06 -6.70 2.80
N GLU A 279 -25.13 -6.41 4.09
CA GLU A 279 -24.70 -5.10 4.61
C GLU A 279 -23.19 -4.94 4.47
N LEU A 280 -22.78 -3.77 3.98
CA LEU A 280 -21.40 -3.40 3.71
C LEU A 280 -21.12 -1.97 4.19
N GLU A 281 -19.89 -1.71 4.52
CA GLU A 281 -19.34 -0.39 4.84
C GLU A 281 -18.31 0.00 3.79
N GLY A 282 -18.67 0.99 2.98
CA GLY A 282 -17.92 1.38 1.79
C GLY A 282 -16.77 2.35 2.09
N SER A 283 -16.15 2.83 1.03
CA SER A 283 -14.89 3.58 1.08
C SER A 283 -14.92 4.81 1.99
N PHE A 284 -16.07 5.50 2.11
CA PHE A 284 -16.21 6.65 3.02
C PHE A 284 -16.09 6.24 4.49
N ILE A 285 -16.67 5.09 4.87
CA ILE A 285 -16.58 4.59 6.24
C ILE A 285 -15.16 4.14 6.52
N LEU A 286 -14.54 3.40 5.60
CA LEU A 286 -13.16 2.92 5.76
C LEU A 286 -12.17 4.09 5.90
N ASP A 287 -12.30 5.13 5.07
CA ASP A 287 -11.49 6.34 5.19
C ASP A 287 -11.74 7.09 6.52
N SER A 288 -12.99 7.15 6.97
CA SER A 288 -13.35 7.76 8.25
C SER A 288 -12.74 7.00 9.44
N VAL A 289 -12.75 5.67 9.40
CA VAL A 289 -12.12 4.80 10.41
C VAL A 289 -10.62 4.99 10.41
N ALA A 290 -9.98 4.98 9.23
CA ALA A 290 -8.56 5.21 9.08
C ALA A 290 -8.14 6.57 9.67
N ASN A 291 -8.83 7.64 9.31
CA ASN A 291 -8.56 8.99 9.82
C ASN A 291 -8.73 9.08 11.34
N ALA A 292 -9.77 8.46 11.90
CA ALA A 292 -10.00 8.42 13.35
C ALA A 292 -8.88 7.67 14.10
N ARG A 293 -8.22 6.71 13.45
CA ARG A 293 -7.13 5.89 13.99
C ARG A 293 -5.73 6.42 13.64
N GLY A 294 -5.64 7.53 12.88
CA GLY A 294 -4.37 8.12 12.45
C GLY A 294 -3.62 7.29 11.42
N MET A 295 -4.35 6.47 10.66
CA MET A 295 -3.80 5.61 9.60
C MET A 295 -3.68 6.38 8.29
N ASN A 296 -2.81 5.92 7.40
CA ASN A 296 -2.68 6.48 6.06
C ASN A 296 -3.80 5.96 5.15
N SER A 297 -4.71 6.84 4.76
CA SER A 297 -5.81 6.56 3.82
C SER A 297 -5.97 7.72 2.84
N GLU A 298 -6.19 7.40 1.57
CA GLU A 298 -6.52 8.37 0.52
C GLU A 298 -7.84 7.98 -0.13
N LEU A 299 -8.85 8.86 -0.04
CA LEU A 299 -10.15 8.66 -0.65
C LEU A 299 -10.41 9.69 -1.75
N ILE A 300 -10.64 9.20 -2.97
CA ILE A 300 -11.13 9.99 -4.09
C ILE A 300 -12.63 9.73 -4.24
N THR A 301 -13.42 10.74 -3.97
CA THR A 301 -14.86 10.69 -4.16
C THR A 301 -15.23 11.22 -5.55
N ILE A 302 -16.04 10.48 -6.31
CA ILE A 302 -16.66 10.95 -7.53
C ILE A 302 -18.01 11.59 -7.16
N PRO A 303 -18.09 12.92 -7.12
CA PRO A 303 -19.24 13.59 -6.54
C PRO A 303 -20.44 13.58 -7.49
N ASN A 304 -21.65 13.49 -6.90
CA ASN A 304 -22.94 13.49 -7.61
C ASN A 304 -23.07 12.36 -8.64
N SER A 305 -22.42 11.24 -8.41
CA SER A 305 -22.42 10.07 -9.29
C SER A 305 -23.19 8.91 -8.69
N ALA A 306 -24.26 8.51 -9.34
CA ALA A 306 -25.00 7.27 -9.04
C ALA A 306 -24.45 6.07 -9.86
N GLY A 307 -23.30 6.22 -10.47
CA GLY A 307 -22.61 5.15 -11.19
C GLY A 307 -22.01 4.12 -10.24
N HIS A 308 -21.48 3.06 -10.84
CA HIS A 308 -20.65 2.07 -10.18
C HIS A 308 -19.36 1.94 -11.00
N VAL A 309 -18.22 2.27 -10.40
CA VAL A 309 -16.91 2.41 -11.08
C VAL A 309 -16.97 3.33 -12.32
N SER A 310 -17.77 4.40 -12.24
CA SER A 310 -18.05 5.28 -13.37
C SER A 310 -16.81 5.98 -13.91
N TYR A 311 -15.82 6.22 -13.05
CA TYR A 311 -14.53 6.85 -13.36
C TYR A 311 -13.67 6.01 -14.33
N PHE A 312 -14.00 4.75 -14.55
CA PHE A 312 -13.33 3.92 -15.54
C PHE A 312 -13.95 3.99 -16.95
N THR A 313 -15.10 4.65 -17.07
CA THR A 313 -15.78 4.80 -18.37
C THR A 313 -15.24 5.94 -19.23
N ASN A 314 -14.53 6.89 -18.63
CA ASN A 314 -13.88 8.01 -19.28
C ASN A 314 -12.35 7.88 -19.22
N ASP A 315 -11.68 7.91 -20.36
CA ASP A 315 -10.24 7.67 -20.46
C ASP A 315 -9.40 8.67 -19.64
N ALA A 316 -9.76 9.94 -19.64
CA ALA A 316 -9.01 10.96 -18.88
C ALA A 316 -9.13 10.74 -17.38
N GLN A 317 -10.35 10.49 -16.90
CA GLN A 317 -10.61 10.23 -15.48
C GLN A 317 -10.00 8.90 -15.04
N ARG A 318 -10.12 7.86 -15.86
CA ARG A 318 -9.47 6.56 -15.62
C ARG A 318 -7.96 6.73 -15.44
N ASN A 319 -7.30 7.44 -16.36
CA ASN A 319 -5.86 7.67 -16.31
C ASN A 319 -5.45 8.47 -15.06
N GLU A 320 -6.23 9.48 -14.67
CA GLU A 320 -6.01 10.24 -13.45
C GLU A 320 -6.08 9.35 -12.20
N ILE A 321 -7.11 8.53 -12.08
CA ILE A 321 -7.30 7.65 -10.90
C ILE A 321 -6.19 6.59 -10.82
N ILE A 322 -5.81 5.98 -11.93
CA ILE A 322 -4.68 5.03 -11.96
C ILE A 322 -3.37 5.75 -11.60
N GLN A 323 -3.16 6.96 -12.10
CA GLN A 323 -1.98 7.74 -11.76
C GLN A 323 -1.91 8.04 -10.26
N LYS A 324 -3.01 8.42 -9.63
CA LYS A 324 -3.08 8.69 -8.19
C LYS A 324 -2.83 7.42 -7.36
N SER A 325 -3.44 6.29 -7.72
CA SER A 325 -3.17 5.02 -7.04
C SER A 325 -1.71 4.56 -7.18
N ALA A 326 -1.09 4.81 -8.33
CA ALA A 326 0.34 4.53 -8.53
C ALA A 326 1.23 5.45 -7.69
N VAL A 327 0.88 6.74 -7.56
CA VAL A 327 1.58 7.68 -6.66
C VAL A 327 1.47 7.23 -5.21
N PHE A 328 0.28 6.83 -4.76
CA PHE A 328 0.07 6.30 -3.42
C PHE A 328 0.97 5.08 -3.13
N MET A 329 1.01 4.09 -4.04
CA MET A 329 1.90 2.94 -3.89
C MET A 329 3.38 3.36 -3.91
N TYR A 330 3.77 4.28 -4.79
CA TYR A 330 5.13 4.82 -4.84
C TYR A 330 5.53 5.47 -3.51
N GLU A 331 4.66 6.23 -2.89
CA GLU A 331 4.92 6.87 -1.60
C GLU A 331 5.13 5.82 -0.50
N LEU A 332 4.35 4.75 -0.48
CA LEU A 332 4.54 3.63 0.45
C LEU A 332 5.85 2.87 0.23
N LEU A 333 6.30 2.75 -1.01
CA LEU A 333 7.57 2.10 -1.35
C LEU A 333 8.79 2.96 -0.99
N CYS A 334 8.64 4.27 -1.05
CA CYS A 334 9.76 5.22 -0.99
C CYS A 334 9.76 6.11 0.26
N SER A 335 8.76 5.97 1.16
CA SER A 335 8.64 6.78 2.38
C SER A 335 9.71 6.47 3.45
N ASP A 336 10.25 5.25 3.47
CA ASP A 336 11.29 4.86 4.42
C ASP A 336 12.67 5.51 4.12
N ARG A 337 12.78 6.21 3.01
CA ARG A 337 13.88 7.12 2.75
C ARG A 337 13.67 8.45 3.49
N THR A 338 13.87 8.43 4.80
CA THR A 338 14.21 9.64 5.56
C THR A 338 15.60 10.16 5.15
N ASP A 339 15.89 10.20 3.88
CA ASP A 339 16.99 10.95 3.34
C ASP A 339 16.56 12.41 3.20
N VAL A 340 16.68 13.12 4.33
CA VAL A 340 16.70 14.58 4.38
C VAL A 340 17.72 15.18 3.38
N THR A 341 18.58 14.33 2.79
CA THR A 341 19.58 14.70 1.80
C THR A 341 19.05 14.84 0.38
N ASN A 342 18.08 14.03 -0.07
CA ASN A 342 17.60 14.05 -1.47
C ASN A 342 16.58 15.15 -1.79
N ILE A 343 15.90 15.71 -0.78
CA ILE A 343 15.09 16.94 -0.97
C ILE A 343 16.03 18.16 -1.12
N ARG A 344 17.26 18.07 -0.60
CA ARG A 344 18.26 19.16 -0.72
C ARG A 344 18.83 19.32 -2.14
N GLU A 345 18.86 18.28 -2.95
CA GLU A 345 19.54 18.34 -4.26
C GLU A 345 18.66 18.87 -5.41
N LYS A 346 17.34 18.83 -5.28
CA LYS A 346 16.44 19.24 -6.37
C LYS A 346 15.88 20.66 -6.24
N PHE A 347 15.89 21.22 -5.04
CA PHE A 347 15.44 22.58 -4.80
C PHE A 347 16.46 23.30 -3.89
N ASN A 348 17.31 24.13 -4.48
CA ASN A 348 18.17 25.01 -3.71
C ASN A 348 17.30 26.08 -3.03
N VAL A 349 16.78 25.76 -1.82
CA VAL A 349 16.13 26.73 -0.95
C VAL A 349 17.21 27.35 -0.06
N SER A 350 17.50 28.59 -0.28
CA SER A 350 18.35 29.41 0.58
C SER A 350 17.47 30.31 1.44
N ILE A 351 17.68 30.28 2.76
CA ILE A 351 17.01 31.17 3.71
C ILE A 351 18.07 31.92 4.47
N THR A 352 18.20 33.22 4.18
CA THR A 352 19.30 34.06 4.68
C THR A 352 18.84 35.48 5.08
N PRO A 353 19.46 36.07 6.09
CA PRO A 353 20.37 35.45 7.06
C PRO A 353 19.62 34.54 8.06
N ASN A 354 20.28 33.56 8.66
CA ASN A 354 19.76 32.82 9.79
C ASN A 354 20.91 32.56 10.79
N PRO A 355 20.92 33.22 11.96
CA PRO A 355 19.87 34.10 12.51
C PRO A 355 19.62 35.38 11.71
N PHE A 356 18.39 35.93 11.79
CA PHE A 356 17.99 37.16 11.12
C PHE A 356 17.62 38.29 12.12
N THR A 357 17.71 39.53 11.66
CA THR A 357 17.36 40.69 12.48
C THR A 357 16.21 41.52 11.89
N ILE A 358 16.38 42.09 10.72
CA ILE A 358 15.41 42.98 10.09
C ILE A 358 14.73 42.32 8.90
N ASP A 359 15.50 41.58 8.12
CA ASP A 359 15.07 40.96 6.87
C ASP A 359 15.33 39.44 6.92
N LEU A 360 14.39 38.67 6.35
CA LEU A 360 14.53 37.26 6.12
C LEU A 360 14.24 36.99 4.65
N ARG A 361 15.26 36.60 3.89
CA ARG A 361 15.14 36.31 2.47
C ARG A 361 15.05 34.82 2.23
N VAL A 362 14.11 34.41 1.38
CA VAL A 362 13.93 33.04 0.89
C VAL A 362 14.15 33.02 -0.62
N ASP A 363 15.24 32.41 -1.07
CA ASP A 363 15.57 32.24 -2.49
C ASP A 363 15.36 30.80 -2.90
N LEU A 364 14.84 30.59 -4.12
CA LEU A 364 14.55 29.28 -4.73
C LEU A 364 15.07 29.25 -6.17
N SER A 365 15.54 28.08 -6.61
CA SER A 365 16.16 27.93 -7.93
C SER A 365 15.21 27.61 -9.08
N GLU A 366 13.90 27.43 -8.85
CA GLU A 366 12.91 27.09 -9.88
C GLU A 366 11.69 28.03 -9.87
N THR A 367 11.03 28.19 -11.02
CA THR A 367 10.14 29.29 -11.39
C THR A 367 8.64 28.99 -11.37
N ASP A 368 8.18 28.02 -10.56
CA ASP A 368 6.75 27.73 -10.44
C ASP A 368 6.09 28.50 -9.29
N TRP A 369 4.75 28.58 -9.31
CA TRP A 369 3.99 29.26 -8.27
C TRP A 369 4.22 28.62 -6.90
N ILE A 370 4.78 29.41 -5.96
CA ILE A 370 5.19 28.94 -4.64
C ILE A 370 4.64 29.88 -3.58
N GLN A 371 3.97 29.32 -2.57
CA GLN A 371 3.55 30.05 -1.39
C GLN A 371 4.59 29.90 -0.28
N VAL A 372 5.03 31.02 0.29
CA VAL A 372 5.96 31.04 1.42
C VAL A 372 5.29 31.71 2.61
N GLU A 373 5.33 31.05 3.76
CA GLU A 373 4.72 31.50 5.00
C GLU A 373 5.74 31.50 6.13
N LEU A 374 5.69 32.54 6.95
CA LEU A 374 6.42 32.61 8.22
C LEU A 374 5.45 32.36 9.36
N LEU A 375 5.71 31.37 10.19
CA LEU A 375 4.85 30.93 11.29
C LEU A 375 5.56 31.07 12.65
N ASP A 376 4.77 31.23 13.70
CA ASP A 376 5.25 31.05 15.08
C ASP A 376 5.33 29.55 15.46
N LEU A 377 5.83 29.25 16.65
CA LEU A 377 5.94 27.88 17.15
C LEU A 377 4.58 27.22 17.44
N ALA A 378 3.49 27.97 17.53
CA ALA A 378 2.13 27.44 17.65
C ALA A 378 1.50 27.12 16.29
N GLY A 379 2.23 27.35 15.18
CA GLY A 379 1.76 27.12 13.81
C GLY A 379 0.88 28.24 13.24
N LYS A 380 0.76 29.37 13.95
CA LYS A 380 0.01 30.52 13.44
C LYS A 380 0.83 31.23 12.36
N VAL A 381 0.23 31.44 11.20
CA VAL A 381 0.83 32.23 10.11
C VAL A 381 0.91 33.70 10.51
N ILE A 382 2.13 34.25 10.45
CA ILE A 382 2.45 35.65 10.78
C ILE A 382 2.56 36.46 9.50
N MET A 383 3.23 35.92 8.48
CA MET A 383 3.40 36.51 7.16
C MET A 383 3.22 35.46 6.09
N THR A 384 2.71 35.89 4.94
CA THR A 384 2.61 35.03 3.73
C THR A 384 2.92 35.85 2.51
N ASP A 385 3.58 35.27 1.54
CA ASP A 385 3.84 35.85 0.23
C ASP A 385 3.92 34.73 -0.83
N ASN A 386 3.77 35.10 -2.11
CA ASN A 386 3.83 34.20 -3.24
C ASN A 386 5.02 34.56 -4.13
N LEU A 387 5.85 33.57 -4.43
CA LEU A 387 7.03 33.74 -5.27
C LEU A 387 6.71 33.58 -6.74
N PHE A 388 7.16 34.51 -7.57
CA PHE A 388 7.04 34.43 -9.03
C PHE A 388 8.37 34.48 -9.79
N SER A 389 9.50 34.91 -9.20
CA SER A 389 10.84 34.84 -9.84
C SER A 389 12.07 35.07 -8.96
N ASP A 390 12.17 36.10 -8.15
CA ASP A 390 13.50 36.55 -7.62
C ASP A 390 13.73 36.41 -6.11
N GLY A 391 12.99 35.54 -5.43
CA GLY A 391 13.06 35.37 -3.98
C GLY A 391 12.10 36.29 -3.24
N ILE A 392 11.69 35.86 -2.03
CA ILE A 392 10.84 36.62 -1.11
C ILE A 392 11.70 37.23 -0.01
N CYS A 393 11.41 38.50 0.37
CA CYS A 393 12.04 39.15 1.49
C CYS A 393 10.98 39.58 2.51
N PHE A 394 10.86 38.88 3.62
CA PHE A 394 10.01 39.28 4.73
C PHE A 394 10.68 40.41 5.54
N LYS A 395 9.98 41.51 5.70
CA LYS A 395 10.35 42.58 6.64
C LYS A 395 9.90 42.19 8.05
N THR A 396 10.85 41.95 8.92
CA THR A 396 10.61 41.30 10.20
C THR A 396 10.88 42.21 11.42
N ASP A 397 10.98 43.53 11.22
CA ASP A 397 11.26 44.50 12.27
C ASP A 397 10.31 44.42 13.46
N SER A 398 9.02 44.12 13.18
CA SER A 398 7.97 44.02 14.19
C SER A 398 7.94 42.71 14.98
N LEU A 399 8.77 41.72 14.58
CA LEU A 399 8.77 40.43 15.23
C LEU A 399 9.64 40.41 16.49
N SER A 400 9.16 39.71 17.51
CA SER A 400 9.92 39.50 18.74
C SER A 400 11.09 38.54 18.49
N LYS A 401 12.14 38.64 19.30
CA LYS A 401 13.23 37.64 19.32
C LYS A 401 12.68 36.27 19.63
N GLY A 402 13.11 35.24 18.88
CA GLY A 402 12.65 33.91 19.09
C GLY A 402 12.83 32.99 17.90
N VAL A 403 12.23 31.80 17.99
CA VAL A 403 12.25 30.79 16.93
C VAL A 403 10.96 30.88 16.10
N TYR A 404 11.13 30.86 14.79
CA TYR A 404 10.06 30.86 13.81
C TYR A 404 10.23 29.71 12.83
N ILE A 405 9.19 29.44 12.05
CA ILE A 405 9.14 28.38 11.05
C ILE A 405 8.83 29.02 9.70
N VAL A 406 9.66 28.79 8.68
CA VAL A 406 9.35 29.08 7.28
C VAL A 406 8.74 27.85 6.66
N ARG A 407 7.51 27.94 6.16
CA ARG A 407 6.82 26.93 5.39
C ARG A 407 6.73 27.35 3.94
N ILE A 408 7.21 26.52 3.03
CA ILE A 408 7.23 26.73 1.59
C ILE A 408 6.38 25.67 0.95
N SER A 409 5.28 26.07 0.31
CA SER A 409 4.30 25.14 -0.31
C SER A 409 4.29 25.36 -1.82
N PHE A 410 4.45 24.28 -2.58
CA PHE A 410 4.38 24.27 -4.04
C PHE A 410 3.83 22.95 -4.54
N GLU A 411 2.86 22.98 -5.44
CA GLU A 411 2.08 21.80 -5.88
C GLU A 411 1.59 20.98 -4.67
N ASN A 412 2.04 19.73 -4.53
CA ASN A 412 1.70 18.82 -3.43
C ASN A 412 2.85 18.63 -2.44
N LYS A 413 3.79 19.61 -2.35
CA LYS A 413 4.97 19.51 -1.49
C LYS A 413 5.05 20.67 -0.51
N VAL A 414 5.57 20.38 0.68
CA VAL A 414 5.82 21.36 1.74
C VAL A 414 7.25 21.20 2.26
N ILE A 415 8.01 22.31 2.24
CA ILE A 415 9.32 22.39 2.87
C ILE A 415 9.18 23.23 4.15
N VAL A 416 9.72 22.75 5.26
CA VAL A 416 9.69 23.44 6.55
C VAL A 416 11.13 23.68 7.02
N LYS A 417 11.43 24.92 7.38
CA LYS A 417 12.73 25.33 7.90
C LYS A 417 12.59 26.15 9.17
N LYS A 418 13.42 25.84 10.17
CA LYS A 418 13.56 26.62 11.40
C LYS A 418 14.44 27.81 11.15
N VAL A 419 14.02 29.00 11.60
CA VAL A 419 14.78 30.24 11.55
C VAL A 419 14.77 30.93 12.92
N ILE A 420 15.79 31.72 13.21
CA ILE A 420 15.99 32.36 14.52
C ILE A 420 16.04 33.86 14.33
N LYS A 421 15.17 34.60 15.05
CA LYS A 421 15.15 36.04 15.16
C LYS A 421 16.01 36.51 16.35
N GLU A 422 17.02 37.37 16.12
CA GLU A 422 17.84 38.00 17.14
C GLU A 422 17.43 39.44 17.44
#